data_2d9820e6828b7c9e6181b1c7b6c112b0
#
_entry.id   2d9820e6828b7c9e6181b1c7b6c112b0
#
_cell.length_a   1.000
_cell.length_b   1.000
_cell.length_c   1.000
_cell.angle_alpha   90.00
_cell.angle_beta   90.00
_cell.angle_gamma   90.00
#
_symmetry.space_group_name_H-M   'P 1'
#
loop_
_entity.id
_entity.type
_entity.pdbx_description
1 polymer ?
#
loop_
_entity_poly.entity_id
_entity_poly.type
_entity_poly.pdbx_seq_one_letter_code
_entity_poly.pdbx_strand_id
1 'polypeptide(L)'
;MIMRIIGRFIFACVIASAIQSQAQVQVLTPTPTALRVITFDGGWNLPLWAAQRQGFFEAQGVAVQLSYTPTSVFLVTAVLEGRADIAFAGFDNVVAYQEGQGEAKIPDNPDLFAFIGGDGGFLAIVAAPAVKRFEDLKGKTLSVDAMTTGFAFVARELVASNALAETDVNFVRAGGTANRYRELMAGKHDATLLRTPFELLAQNRGFNVLAKADALGAYQGTVGAARRSWAREHDAALVGFIRAYRAATDWLYDRANREIVEAILVANVRDMTPALAKQSYELLLADKGGLARDLAPDLTGMRTVLRLRSKFGAPAKTLTDPMKYVDLGYHERAMAAGALGKR
;
A
#
# COMPACT_ATOMS: atom_id res chain seq x y z
N MET A 1 -80.72 73.46 -13.79
CA MET A 1 -79.30 73.57 -14.12
C MET A 1 -78.59 72.29 -13.69
N ILE A 2 -78.13 71.57 -14.64
CA ILE A 2 -77.86 70.14 -14.66
C ILE A 2 -76.44 69.89 -14.11
N MET A 3 -76.26 68.96 -13.15
CA MET A 3 -74.93 68.52 -12.75
C MET A 3 -74.85 66.98 -12.88
N ARG A 4 -74.00 66.52 -13.83
CA ARG A 4 -73.70 65.11 -14.13
C ARG A 4 -72.71 64.61 -13.13
N ILE A 5 -73.06 63.51 -12.47
CA ILE A 5 -72.12 62.69 -11.64
C ILE A 5 -71.68 61.51 -12.47
N ILE A 6 -70.37 61.45 -12.74
CA ILE A 6 -69.69 60.33 -13.42
C ILE A 6 -69.19 59.38 -12.34
N GLY A 7 -69.77 58.16 -12.28
CA GLY A 7 -69.27 57.06 -11.43
C GLY A 7 -68.08 56.39 -12.08
N ARG A 8 -66.95 56.27 -11.35
CA ARG A 8 -65.80 55.47 -11.71
C ARG A 8 -65.92 54.06 -11.08
N PHE A 9 -66.07 53.04 -11.91
CA PHE A 9 -65.94 51.68 -11.51
C PHE A 9 -64.44 51.36 -11.44
N ILE A 10 -63.93 50.96 -10.24
CA ILE A 10 -62.61 50.44 -10.05
C ILE A 10 -62.72 48.91 -10.12
N PHE A 11 -62.14 48.29 -11.17
CA PHE A 11 -62.02 46.86 -11.33
C PHE A 11 -60.74 46.38 -10.56
N ALA A 12 -60.91 45.73 -9.41
CA ALA A 12 -59.82 45.17 -8.67
C ALA A 12 -59.48 43.80 -9.27
N CYS A 13 -58.38 43.67 -10.03
CA CYS A 13 -57.79 42.40 -10.43
C CYS A 13 -57.05 41.76 -9.23
N VAL A 14 -57.61 40.70 -8.68
CA VAL A 14 -56.95 39.85 -7.70
C VAL A 14 -56.06 38.88 -8.47
N ILE A 15 -54.75 39.14 -8.48
CA ILE A 15 -53.72 38.19 -9.00
C ILE A 15 -53.47 37.20 -7.89
N ALA A 16 -54.01 35.98 -8.03
CA ALA A 16 -53.68 34.83 -7.17
C ALA A 16 -52.28 34.29 -7.58
N SER A 17 -51.25 34.69 -6.85
CA SER A 17 -49.89 34.11 -7.00
C SER A 17 -49.88 32.71 -6.40
N ALA A 18 -49.97 31.70 -7.23
CA ALA A 18 -49.72 30.32 -6.83
C ALA A 18 -48.22 30.15 -6.54
N ILE A 19 -47.85 30.14 -5.27
CA ILE A 19 -46.51 29.76 -4.82
C ILE A 19 -46.39 28.23 -5.00
N GLN A 20 -45.77 27.78 -6.11
CA GLN A 20 -45.33 26.40 -6.28
C GLN A 20 -44.14 26.19 -5.36
N SER A 21 -44.39 25.59 -4.20
CA SER A 21 -43.36 25.06 -3.32
C SER A 21 -42.71 23.87 -4.02
N GLN A 22 -41.58 24.08 -4.70
CA GLN A 22 -40.72 22.98 -5.15
C GLN A 22 -40.09 22.39 -3.91
N ALA A 23 -40.62 21.28 -3.44
CA ALA A 23 -39.92 20.42 -2.46
C ALA A 23 -38.63 19.91 -3.13
N GLN A 24 -37.50 20.55 -2.84
CA GLN A 24 -36.20 20.00 -3.15
C GLN A 24 -36.06 18.67 -2.36
N VAL A 25 -36.18 17.56 -3.08
CA VAL A 25 -35.78 16.25 -2.55
C VAL A 25 -34.29 16.34 -2.35
N GLN A 26 -33.87 16.61 -1.13
CA GLN A 26 -32.50 16.49 -0.72
C GLN A 26 -32.15 15.00 -0.80
N VAL A 27 -31.48 14.60 -1.88
CA VAL A 27 -30.88 13.27 -1.98
C VAL A 27 -29.80 13.23 -0.90
N LEU A 28 -30.12 12.61 0.24
CA LEU A 28 -29.13 12.32 1.27
C LEU A 28 -28.13 11.35 0.66
N THR A 29 -27.00 11.88 0.23
CA THR A 29 -25.86 11.00 -0.13
C THR A 29 -25.44 10.29 1.14
N PRO A 30 -25.38 8.93 1.14
CA PRO A 30 -24.95 8.19 2.30
C PRO A 30 -23.57 8.69 2.76
N THR A 31 -23.41 8.91 4.06
CA THR A 31 -22.11 9.29 4.63
C THR A 31 -21.09 8.18 4.30
N PRO A 32 -19.95 8.50 3.71
CA PRO A 32 -18.93 7.51 3.39
C PRO A 32 -18.47 6.75 4.63
N THR A 33 -18.29 5.43 4.50
CA THR A 33 -17.76 4.60 5.59
C THR A 33 -16.29 4.94 5.81
N ALA A 34 -15.95 5.36 7.03
CA ALA A 34 -14.57 5.65 7.40
C ALA A 34 -13.75 4.36 7.53
N LEU A 35 -12.60 4.31 6.86
CA LEU A 35 -11.67 3.18 6.88
C LEU A 35 -10.27 3.66 7.33
N ARG A 36 -9.75 3.04 8.39
CA ARG A 36 -8.41 3.31 8.90
C ARG A 36 -7.41 2.40 8.22
N VAL A 37 -6.58 2.97 7.35
CA VAL A 37 -5.57 2.25 6.59
C VAL A 37 -4.19 2.55 7.15
N ILE A 38 -3.41 1.51 7.43
CA ILE A 38 -2.05 1.62 7.93
C ILE A 38 -1.06 0.98 6.94
N THR A 39 0.04 1.66 6.66
CA THR A 39 1.08 1.21 5.73
C THR A 39 2.45 1.73 6.15
N PHE A 40 3.51 1.24 5.50
CA PHE A 40 4.83 1.88 5.59
C PHE A 40 4.92 3.07 4.63
N ASP A 41 5.67 4.11 5.03
CA ASP A 41 5.96 5.25 4.16
C ASP A 41 6.85 4.84 2.98
N GLY A 42 6.45 5.19 1.75
CA GLY A 42 7.20 4.92 0.52
C GLY A 42 6.36 4.96 -0.76
N GLY A 43 7.03 4.92 -1.91
CA GLY A 43 6.43 5.09 -3.24
C GLY A 43 5.39 4.03 -3.64
N TRP A 44 5.44 2.85 -3.04
CA TRP A 44 4.43 1.80 -3.25
C TRP A 44 3.01 2.19 -2.78
N ASN A 45 2.87 3.29 -2.03
CA ASN A 45 1.57 3.87 -1.66
C ASN A 45 0.95 4.72 -2.77
N LEU A 46 1.58 4.81 -3.91
CA LEU A 46 1.12 5.62 -5.04
C LEU A 46 -0.37 5.40 -5.38
N PRO A 47 -0.92 4.14 -5.39
CA PRO A 47 -2.35 3.94 -5.61
C PRO A 47 -3.23 4.53 -4.51
N LEU A 48 -2.82 4.48 -3.24
CA LEU A 48 -3.56 5.08 -2.12
C LEU A 48 -3.59 6.61 -2.24
N TRP A 49 -2.45 7.22 -2.53
CA TRP A 49 -2.36 8.67 -2.71
C TRP A 49 -3.14 9.16 -3.93
N ALA A 50 -3.08 8.41 -5.04
CA ALA A 50 -3.86 8.70 -6.23
C ALA A 50 -5.37 8.57 -5.95
N ALA A 51 -5.79 7.50 -5.26
CA ALA A 51 -7.19 7.29 -4.91
C ALA A 51 -7.76 8.43 -4.04
N GLN A 52 -6.99 8.89 -3.05
CA GLN A 52 -7.38 10.04 -2.22
C GLN A 52 -7.43 11.34 -3.05
N ARG A 53 -6.39 11.61 -3.84
CA ARG A 53 -6.29 12.84 -4.62
C ARG A 53 -7.36 12.97 -5.71
N GLN A 54 -7.74 11.85 -6.34
CA GLN A 54 -8.69 11.80 -7.43
C GLN A 54 -10.15 11.54 -6.99
N GLY A 55 -10.40 11.37 -5.69
CA GLY A 55 -11.74 11.13 -5.16
C GLY A 55 -12.29 9.72 -5.45
N PHE A 56 -11.44 8.75 -5.77
CA PHE A 56 -11.90 7.39 -6.08
C PHE A 56 -12.48 6.68 -4.86
N PHE A 57 -12.02 6.98 -3.65
CA PHE A 57 -12.57 6.40 -2.43
C PHE A 57 -13.99 6.90 -2.17
N GLU A 58 -14.19 8.22 -2.24
CA GLU A 58 -15.48 8.86 -2.05
C GLU A 58 -16.50 8.37 -3.08
N ALA A 59 -16.08 8.19 -4.35
CA ALA A 59 -16.91 7.65 -5.42
C ALA A 59 -17.41 6.21 -5.15
N GLN A 60 -16.74 5.47 -4.25
CA GLN A 60 -17.13 4.12 -3.81
C GLN A 60 -17.76 4.12 -2.40
N GLY A 61 -18.13 5.28 -1.86
CA GLY A 61 -18.78 5.40 -0.56
C GLY A 61 -17.87 5.09 0.63
N VAL A 62 -16.55 5.21 0.49
CA VAL A 62 -15.58 5.04 1.57
C VAL A 62 -14.72 6.29 1.76
N ALA A 63 -14.30 6.56 3.00
CA ALA A 63 -13.39 7.65 3.36
C ALA A 63 -12.16 7.06 4.05
N VAL A 64 -10.99 7.18 3.41
CA VAL A 64 -9.75 6.57 3.89
C VAL A 64 -8.95 7.51 4.77
N GLN A 65 -8.69 7.08 6.00
CA GLN A 65 -7.74 7.69 6.93
C GLN A 65 -6.42 6.93 6.86
N LEU A 66 -5.45 7.47 6.11
CA LEU A 66 -4.14 6.85 5.92
C LEU A 66 -3.19 7.22 7.06
N SER A 67 -2.52 6.22 7.61
CA SER A 67 -1.48 6.37 8.63
C SER A 67 -0.25 5.55 8.29
N TYR A 68 0.92 5.97 8.83
CA TYR A 68 2.18 5.30 8.58
C TYR A 68 2.71 4.61 9.83
N THR A 69 3.23 3.40 9.65
CA THR A 69 3.81 2.60 10.71
C THR A 69 5.31 2.78 10.82
N PRO A 70 5.89 2.80 12.05
CA PRO A 70 7.34 2.75 12.22
C PRO A 70 7.92 1.34 12.04
N THR A 71 7.12 0.27 12.31
CA THR A 71 7.59 -1.13 12.27
C THR A 71 6.47 -2.08 11.86
N SER A 72 6.84 -3.27 11.35
CA SER A 72 5.90 -4.35 11.03
C SER A 72 5.16 -4.86 12.28
N VAL A 73 5.82 -4.89 13.42
CA VAL A 73 5.20 -5.26 14.71
C VAL A 73 4.05 -4.32 15.05
N PHE A 74 4.29 -3.00 15.00
CA PHE A 74 3.25 -2.00 15.26
C PHE A 74 2.08 -2.13 14.26
N LEU A 75 2.39 -2.33 12.97
CA LEU A 75 1.38 -2.45 11.92
C LEU A 75 0.45 -3.62 12.17
N VAL A 76 1.00 -4.82 12.40
CA VAL A 76 0.17 -6.03 12.59
C VAL A 76 -0.62 -5.96 13.89
N THR A 77 -0.01 -5.52 14.98
CA THR A 77 -0.74 -5.37 16.26
C THR A 77 -1.86 -4.33 16.14
N ALA A 78 -1.65 -3.23 15.40
CA ALA A 78 -2.70 -2.23 15.17
C ALA A 78 -3.93 -2.81 14.46
N VAL A 79 -3.73 -3.71 13.48
CA VAL A 79 -4.85 -4.39 12.81
C VAL A 79 -5.53 -5.41 13.71
N LEU A 80 -4.76 -6.24 14.40
CA LEU A 80 -5.30 -7.29 15.26
C LEU A 80 -6.07 -6.73 16.46
N GLU A 81 -5.64 -5.60 17.01
CA GLU A 81 -6.31 -4.87 18.08
C GLU A 81 -7.47 -3.98 17.59
N GLY A 82 -7.73 -3.92 16.29
CA GLY A 82 -8.79 -3.10 15.72
C GLY A 82 -8.51 -1.59 15.73
N ARG A 83 -7.26 -1.17 15.93
CA ARG A 83 -6.84 0.24 15.80
C ARG A 83 -6.69 0.67 14.33
N ALA A 84 -6.46 -0.28 13.42
CA ALA A 84 -6.54 -0.13 11.98
C ALA A 84 -7.46 -1.21 11.40
N ASP A 85 -8.09 -0.91 10.27
CA ASP A 85 -9.04 -1.79 9.58
C ASP A 85 -8.34 -2.58 8.48
N ILE A 86 -7.50 -1.90 7.71
CA ILE A 86 -6.75 -2.43 6.57
C ILE A 86 -5.26 -2.12 6.75
N ALA A 87 -4.42 -3.11 6.49
CA ALA A 87 -2.97 -2.93 6.38
C ALA A 87 -2.48 -3.12 4.96
N PHE A 88 -1.55 -2.27 4.51
CA PHE A 88 -0.67 -2.57 3.39
C PHE A 88 0.68 -2.98 3.93
N ALA A 89 0.94 -4.28 3.89
CA ALA A 89 2.11 -4.92 4.49
C ALA A 89 2.71 -5.96 3.54
N GLY A 90 3.96 -6.35 3.75
CA GLY A 90 4.50 -7.52 3.05
C GLY A 90 3.65 -8.77 3.32
N PHE A 91 3.39 -9.58 2.29
CA PHE A 91 2.64 -10.84 2.42
C PHE A 91 3.21 -11.73 3.52
N ASP A 92 4.52 -11.69 3.67
CA ASP A 92 5.23 -12.35 4.74
C ASP A 92 4.67 -12.06 6.15
N ASN A 93 4.23 -10.83 6.44
CA ASN A 93 3.66 -10.50 7.74
C ASN A 93 2.35 -11.28 8.00
N VAL A 94 1.50 -11.47 6.98
CA VAL A 94 0.30 -12.28 7.12
C VAL A 94 0.67 -13.72 7.48
N VAL A 95 1.64 -14.29 6.75
CA VAL A 95 2.13 -15.66 6.99
C VAL A 95 2.78 -15.78 8.37
N ALA A 96 3.69 -14.84 8.71
CA ALA A 96 4.43 -14.85 9.97
C ALA A 96 3.53 -15.00 11.19
N TYR A 97 2.52 -14.16 11.25
CA TYR A 97 1.64 -14.12 12.41
C TYR A 97 0.65 -15.29 12.41
N GLN A 98 0.15 -15.73 11.26
CA GLN A 98 -0.66 -16.95 11.16
C GLN A 98 0.09 -18.21 11.59
N GLU A 99 1.41 -18.24 11.36
CA GLU A 99 2.26 -19.40 11.69
C GLU A 99 2.93 -19.29 13.07
N GLY A 100 2.67 -18.24 13.84
CA GLY A 100 3.32 -18.01 15.13
C GLY A 100 4.82 -17.72 15.02
N GLN A 101 5.24 -17.20 13.86
CA GLN A 101 6.64 -16.83 13.57
C GLN A 101 6.85 -15.30 13.61
N GLY A 102 5.84 -14.53 14.00
CA GLY A 102 5.93 -13.07 14.17
C GLY A 102 6.64 -12.69 15.46
N GLU A 103 7.16 -11.46 15.55
CA GLU A 103 7.87 -11.00 16.75
C GLU A 103 6.93 -10.57 17.88
N ALA A 104 5.74 -10.04 17.58
CA ALA A 104 4.78 -9.70 18.61
C ALA A 104 4.09 -10.95 19.16
N LYS A 105 3.88 -10.96 20.48
CA LYS A 105 2.96 -11.92 21.09
C LYS A 105 1.54 -11.49 20.74
N ILE A 106 0.83 -12.37 20.07
CA ILE A 106 -0.57 -12.19 19.67
C ILE A 106 -1.40 -13.38 20.14
N PRO A 107 -2.73 -13.26 20.19
CA PRO A 107 -3.61 -14.41 20.44
C PRO A 107 -3.36 -15.54 19.42
N ASP A 108 -3.60 -16.78 19.86
CA ASP A 108 -3.57 -17.93 18.96
C ASP A 108 -4.60 -17.75 17.83
N ASN A 109 -4.29 -18.25 16.65
CA ASN A 109 -5.12 -18.14 15.43
C ASN A 109 -5.49 -16.70 15.08
N PRO A 110 -4.53 -15.86 14.73
CA PRO A 110 -4.82 -14.50 14.33
C PRO A 110 -5.74 -14.50 13.10
N ASP A 111 -6.80 -13.71 13.15
CA ASP A 111 -7.86 -13.61 12.15
C ASP A 111 -7.44 -12.77 10.93
N LEU A 112 -6.18 -12.86 10.51
CA LEU A 112 -5.57 -12.03 9.47
C LEU A 112 -5.57 -12.73 8.12
N PHE A 113 -5.87 -12.02 7.04
CA PHE A 113 -5.78 -12.53 5.67
C PHE A 113 -5.42 -11.45 4.66
N ALA A 114 -4.87 -11.85 3.51
CA ALA A 114 -4.64 -10.96 2.37
C ALA A 114 -5.84 -11.04 1.40
N PHE A 115 -6.28 -9.89 0.90
CA PHE A 115 -7.43 -9.82 -0.02
C PHE A 115 -7.08 -9.28 -1.42
N ILE A 116 -5.92 -8.60 -1.58
CA ILE A 116 -5.35 -8.17 -2.87
C ILE A 116 -3.82 -8.26 -2.83
N GLY A 117 -3.20 -8.40 -4.00
CA GLY A 117 -1.79 -8.16 -4.23
C GLY A 117 -1.50 -6.69 -4.50
N GLY A 118 -0.32 -6.23 -4.12
CA GLY A 118 0.13 -4.84 -4.33
C GLY A 118 1.33 -4.72 -5.25
N ASP A 119 2.41 -5.45 -4.99
CA ASP A 119 3.67 -5.32 -5.73
C ASP A 119 4.62 -6.51 -5.53
N GLY A 120 5.70 -6.53 -6.33
CA GLY A 120 6.79 -7.52 -6.25
C GLY A 120 7.87 -7.22 -5.21
N GLY A 121 7.68 -6.25 -4.33
CA GLY A 121 8.60 -5.91 -3.24
C GLY A 121 9.53 -4.72 -3.53
N PHE A 122 9.98 -4.51 -4.77
CA PHE A 122 10.94 -3.45 -5.16
C PHE A 122 12.23 -3.44 -4.32
N LEU A 123 12.71 -4.60 -3.88
CA LEU A 123 13.74 -4.72 -2.86
C LEU A 123 15.15 -4.67 -3.47
N ALA A 124 16.03 -3.90 -2.83
CA ALA A 124 17.44 -3.84 -3.17
C ALA A 124 18.31 -3.74 -1.91
N ILE A 125 19.43 -4.47 -1.86
CA ILE A 125 20.48 -4.21 -0.87
C ILE A 125 21.26 -3.00 -1.34
N VAL A 126 21.26 -1.96 -0.51
CA VAL A 126 21.97 -0.69 -0.72
C VAL A 126 23.01 -0.53 0.37
N ALA A 127 24.22 -0.15 -0.02
CA ALA A 127 25.38 -0.07 0.86
C ALA A 127 26.09 1.29 0.76
N ALA A 128 26.78 1.65 1.79
CA ALA A 128 27.61 2.84 1.89
C ALA A 128 28.65 2.90 0.75
N PRO A 129 29.14 4.09 0.35
CA PRO A 129 30.05 4.26 -0.80
C PRO A 129 31.32 3.40 -0.73
N ALA A 130 31.81 3.10 0.48
CA ALA A 130 32.99 2.23 0.70
C ALA A 130 32.74 0.74 0.45
N VAL A 131 31.45 0.28 0.48
CA VAL A 131 31.05 -1.10 0.29
C VAL A 131 30.58 -1.25 -1.15
N LYS A 132 31.41 -1.84 -2.02
CA LYS A 132 31.14 -1.90 -3.48
C LYS A 132 30.66 -3.26 -3.95
N ARG A 133 30.87 -4.31 -3.16
CA ARG A 133 30.52 -5.72 -3.46
C ARG A 133 30.19 -6.46 -2.17
N PHE A 134 29.64 -7.66 -2.29
CA PHE A 134 29.20 -8.43 -1.12
C PHE A 134 30.35 -8.78 -0.17
N GLU A 135 31.54 -9.07 -0.67
CA GLU A 135 32.70 -9.39 0.16
C GLU A 135 33.09 -8.26 1.12
N ASP A 136 32.80 -7.02 0.73
CA ASP A 136 33.08 -5.84 1.57
C ASP A 136 32.11 -5.74 2.77
N LEU A 137 31.04 -6.56 2.81
CA LEU A 137 30.10 -6.65 3.94
C LEU A 137 30.64 -7.47 5.11
N LYS A 138 31.76 -8.17 4.99
CA LYS A 138 32.34 -8.92 6.10
C LYS A 138 32.63 -8.03 7.30
N GLY A 139 32.07 -8.40 8.46
CA GLY A 139 32.16 -7.63 9.70
C GLY A 139 31.36 -6.33 9.73
N LYS A 140 30.62 -6.01 8.65
CA LYS A 140 29.80 -4.81 8.53
C LYS A 140 28.38 -5.01 9.06
N THR A 141 27.69 -3.87 9.27
CA THR A 141 26.30 -3.86 9.71
C THR A 141 25.34 -3.79 8.53
N LEU A 142 24.33 -4.68 8.50
CA LEU A 142 23.21 -4.64 7.55
C LEU A 142 21.90 -4.52 8.32
N SER A 143 21.19 -3.40 8.14
CA SER A 143 19.95 -3.15 8.85
C SER A 143 18.73 -3.74 8.15
N VAL A 144 17.80 -4.25 8.99
CA VAL A 144 16.50 -4.80 8.58
C VAL A 144 15.39 -4.20 9.44
N ASP A 145 14.12 -4.39 9.04
CA ASP A 145 12.97 -3.90 9.83
C ASP A 145 12.94 -4.56 11.21
N ALA A 146 12.85 -5.88 11.20
CA ALA A 146 12.94 -6.75 12.37
C ALA A 146 13.57 -8.08 11.94
N MET A 147 14.10 -8.85 12.89
CA MET A 147 14.95 -10.02 12.57
C MET A 147 14.18 -11.17 11.94
N THR A 148 12.86 -11.25 12.15
CA THR A 148 11.98 -12.34 11.68
C THR A 148 11.05 -11.91 10.54
N THR A 149 11.29 -10.74 9.92
CA THR A 149 10.49 -10.29 8.77
C THR A 149 10.95 -10.93 7.46
N GLY A 150 10.05 -11.09 6.49
CA GLY A 150 10.38 -11.63 5.18
C GLY A 150 11.44 -10.82 4.44
N PHE A 151 11.47 -9.50 4.65
CA PHE A 151 12.52 -8.67 4.06
C PHE A 151 13.89 -8.92 4.70
N ALA A 152 13.95 -9.26 6.00
CA ALA A 152 15.18 -9.74 6.61
C ALA A 152 15.61 -11.07 6.00
N PHE A 153 14.64 -11.97 5.73
CA PHE A 153 14.94 -13.26 5.08
C PHE A 153 15.41 -13.08 3.64
N VAL A 154 14.86 -12.12 2.89
CA VAL A 154 15.39 -11.74 1.56
C VAL A 154 16.84 -11.26 1.67
N ALA A 155 17.15 -10.39 2.64
CA ALA A 155 18.52 -9.91 2.83
C ALA A 155 19.49 -11.05 3.17
N ARG A 156 19.10 -11.96 4.08
CA ARG A 156 19.88 -13.15 4.44
C ARG A 156 20.12 -14.07 3.24
N GLU A 157 19.08 -14.31 2.44
CA GLU A 157 19.19 -15.16 1.24
C GLU A 157 20.11 -14.53 0.20
N LEU A 158 20.05 -13.21 -0.03
CA LEU A 158 20.94 -12.50 -0.95
C LEU A 158 22.39 -12.54 -0.46
N VAL A 159 22.63 -12.39 0.84
CA VAL A 159 23.97 -12.55 1.45
C VAL A 159 24.50 -13.95 1.22
N ALA A 160 23.70 -14.99 1.53
CA ALA A 160 24.09 -16.38 1.35
C ALA A 160 24.32 -16.74 -0.12
N SER A 161 23.50 -16.24 -1.05
CA SER A 161 23.65 -16.45 -2.49
C SER A 161 24.91 -15.81 -3.09
N ASN A 162 25.54 -14.90 -2.35
CA ASN A 162 26.81 -14.27 -2.72
C ASN A 162 28.00 -14.77 -1.88
N ALA A 163 27.95 -16.03 -1.48
CA ALA A 163 29.02 -16.78 -0.78
C ALA A 163 29.47 -16.16 0.57
N LEU A 164 28.60 -15.42 1.23
CA LEU A 164 28.82 -14.96 2.61
C LEU A 164 27.99 -15.81 3.57
N ALA A 165 28.60 -16.24 4.67
CA ALA A 165 27.84 -16.81 5.78
C ALA A 165 27.02 -15.74 6.48
N GLU A 166 25.90 -16.10 7.08
CA GLU A 166 25.09 -15.16 7.87
C GLU A 166 25.91 -14.52 9.00
N THR A 167 26.84 -15.28 9.59
CA THR A 167 27.75 -14.83 10.63
C THR A 167 28.84 -13.86 10.16
N ASP A 168 29.04 -13.73 8.85
CA ASP A 168 29.97 -12.74 8.27
C ASP A 168 29.40 -11.32 8.31
N VAL A 169 28.08 -11.14 8.51
CA VAL A 169 27.37 -9.84 8.46
C VAL A 169 26.60 -9.61 9.76
N ASN A 170 26.74 -8.45 10.35
CA ASN A 170 26.03 -8.07 11.57
C ASN A 170 24.64 -7.53 11.22
N PHE A 171 23.61 -8.38 11.30
CA PHE A 171 22.22 -7.93 11.09
C PHE A 171 21.74 -7.13 12.30
N VAL A 172 21.19 -5.94 12.06
CA VAL A 172 20.68 -5.02 13.10
C VAL A 172 19.26 -4.56 12.78
N ARG A 173 18.45 -4.36 13.84
CA ARG A 173 17.08 -3.86 13.70
C ARG A 173 17.09 -2.34 13.56
N ALA A 174 16.35 -1.80 12.57
CA ALA A 174 16.22 -0.37 12.36
C ALA A 174 14.82 0.06 11.87
N GLY A 175 13.81 -0.81 11.94
CA GLY A 175 12.42 -0.49 11.59
C GLY A 175 12.15 -0.33 10.10
N GLY A 176 11.10 0.45 9.77
CA GLY A 176 10.60 0.59 8.41
C GLY A 176 11.59 1.18 7.41
N THR A 177 11.31 1.02 6.11
CA THR A 177 12.23 1.38 5.00
C THR A 177 12.69 2.84 5.06
N ALA A 178 11.79 3.79 5.31
CA ALA A 178 12.13 5.20 5.40
C ALA A 178 13.08 5.48 6.58
N ASN A 179 12.95 4.76 7.72
CA ASN A 179 13.86 4.88 8.83
C ASN A 179 15.24 4.30 8.49
N ARG A 180 15.29 3.09 7.91
CA ARG A 180 16.53 2.46 7.47
C ARG A 180 17.31 3.33 6.47
N TYR A 181 16.59 3.95 5.53
CA TYR A 181 17.18 4.91 4.60
C TYR A 181 17.83 6.08 5.35
N ARG A 182 17.11 6.73 6.29
CA ARG A 182 17.67 7.86 7.06
C ARG A 182 18.90 7.45 7.87
N GLU A 183 18.88 6.27 8.47
CA GLU A 183 19.99 5.76 9.28
C GLU A 183 21.19 5.37 8.43
N LEU A 184 20.97 4.79 7.24
CA LEU A 184 22.02 4.55 6.26
C LEU A 184 22.68 5.88 5.82
N MET A 185 21.87 6.91 5.48
CA MET A 185 22.39 8.24 5.13
C MET A 185 23.17 8.91 6.26
N ALA A 186 22.84 8.61 7.50
CA ALA A 186 23.53 9.09 8.70
C ALA A 186 24.77 8.25 9.06
N GLY A 187 25.11 7.22 8.27
CA GLY A 187 26.27 6.36 8.53
C GLY A 187 26.14 5.44 9.75
N LYS A 188 24.90 5.22 10.25
CA LYS A 188 24.68 4.31 11.40
C LYS A 188 24.81 2.84 11.03
N HIS A 189 24.65 2.51 9.75
CA HIS A 189 24.74 1.18 9.18
C HIS A 189 25.55 1.23 7.90
N ASP A 190 26.23 0.13 7.57
CA ASP A 190 27.03 0.00 6.34
C ASP A 190 26.15 -0.38 5.14
N ALA A 191 25.06 -1.11 5.38
CA ALA A 191 24.11 -1.51 4.33
C ALA A 191 22.69 -1.67 4.91
N THR A 192 21.72 -1.71 4.01
CA THR A 192 20.32 -2.02 4.34
C THR A 192 19.56 -2.55 3.12
N LEU A 193 18.38 -3.14 3.35
CA LEU A 193 17.43 -3.47 2.29
C LEU A 193 16.44 -2.31 2.10
N LEU A 194 16.46 -1.65 0.95
CA LEU A 194 15.54 -0.56 0.60
C LEU A 194 14.52 -0.98 -0.46
N ARG A 195 13.50 -0.16 -0.63
CA ARG A 195 12.46 -0.28 -1.64
C ARG A 195 12.35 1.03 -2.43
N THR A 196 11.86 0.94 -3.68
CA THR A 196 11.61 2.13 -4.51
C THR A 196 10.67 3.12 -3.80
N PRO A 197 11.09 4.40 -3.69
CA PRO A 197 12.21 5.04 -4.38
C PRO A 197 13.49 5.21 -3.52
N PHE A 198 13.57 4.64 -2.34
CA PHE A 198 14.66 4.93 -1.41
C PHE A 198 16.02 4.44 -1.92
N GLU A 199 16.08 3.36 -2.70
CA GLU A 199 17.31 2.92 -3.36
C GLU A 199 17.79 3.94 -4.40
N LEU A 200 16.89 4.58 -5.15
CA LEU A 200 17.23 5.64 -6.11
C LEU A 200 17.74 6.90 -5.39
N LEU A 201 17.06 7.28 -4.29
CA LEU A 201 17.49 8.40 -3.45
C LEU A 201 18.89 8.17 -2.89
N ALA A 202 19.19 6.94 -2.47
CA ALA A 202 20.51 6.57 -1.96
C ALA A 202 21.56 6.57 -3.09
N GLN A 203 21.25 5.96 -4.26
CA GLN A 203 22.14 5.96 -5.42
C GLN A 203 22.50 7.37 -5.88
N ASN A 204 21.53 8.30 -5.89
CA ASN A 204 21.76 9.70 -6.22
C ASN A 204 22.72 10.41 -5.24
N ARG A 205 22.97 9.82 -4.08
CA ARG A 205 23.92 10.28 -3.05
C ARG A 205 25.22 9.47 -3.02
N GLY A 206 25.47 8.64 -4.05
CA GLY A 206 26.70 7.87 -4.21
C GLY A 206 26.73 6.54 -3.46
N PHE A 207 25.59 6.05 -2.95
CA PHE A 207 25.47 4.72 -2.37
C PHE A 207 25.38 3.65 -3.45
N ASN A 208 25.86 2.44 -3.15
CA ASN A 208 25.92 1.34 -4.11
C ASN A 208 24.71 0.42 -3.95
N VAL A 209 24.08 0.00 -5.04
CA VAL A 209 23.15 -1.13 -5.06
C VAL A 209 23.96 -2.41 -5.30
N LEU A 210 24.00 -3.30 -4.32
CA LEU A 210 24.75 -4.56 -4.41
C LEU A 210 23.94 -5.65 -5.10
N ALA A 211 22.65 -5.74 -4.83
CA ALA A 211 21.74 -6.70 -5.46
C ALA A 211 20.29 -6.22 -5.38
N LYS A 212 19.45 -6.75 -6.29
CA LYS A 212 17.99 -6.65 -6.22
C LYS A 212 17.40 -8.02 -5.91
N ALA A 213 16.21 -8.02 -5.28
CA ALA A 213 15.54 -9.26 -4.88
C ALA A 213 15.02 -10.09 -6.07
N ASP A 214 14.91 -9.52 -7.27
CA ASP A 214 14.59 -10.24 -8.50
C ASP A 214 15.59 -11.34 -8.83
N ALA A 215 16.83 -11.25 -8.33
CA ALA A 215 17.82 -12.34 -8.36
C ALA A 215 17.34 -13.62 -7.65
N LEU A 216 16.36 -13.54 -6.73
CA LEU A 216 15.75 -14.68 -6.06
C LEU A 216 14.52 -15.23 -6.78
N GLY A 217 14.17 -14.66 -7.94
CA GLY A 217 12.95 -14.91 -8.70
C GLY A 217 11.78 -14.01 -8.26
N ALA A 218 10.56 -14.38 -8.65
CA ALA A 218 9.36 -13.65 -8.27
C ALA A 218 9.20 -13.60 -6.73
N TYR A 219 8.75 -12.47 -6.21
CA TYR A 219 8.49 -12.24 -4.80
C TYR A 219 7.18 -11.49 -4.61
N GLN A 220 6.27 -11.95 -3.74
CA GLN A 220 5.10 -11.19 -3.36
C GLN A 220 5.49 -10.21 -2.26
N GLY A 221 5.58 -8.95 -2.62
CA GLY A 221 5.87 -7.86 -1.70
C GLY A 221 4.64 -7.46 -0.88
N THR A 222 4.08 -6.30 -1.17
CA THR A 222 2.92 -5.77 -0.48
C THR A 222 1.64 -6.50 -0.86
N VAL A 223 0.77 -6.68 0.14
CA VAL A 223 -0.63 -7.11 0.00
C VAL A 223 -1.53 -6.18 0.80
N GLY A 224 -2.78 -6.04 0.39
CA GLY A 224 -3.84 -5.53 1.24
C GLY A 224 -4.30 -6.65 2.18
N ALA A 225 -4.28 -6.39 3.48
CA ALA A 225 -4.64 -7.36 4.51
C ALA A 225 -5.62 -6.76 5.54
N ALA A 226 -6.47 -7.61 6.10
CA ALA A 226 -7.46 -7.24 7.11
C ALA A 226 -7.76 -8.42 8.03
N ARG A 227 -8.55 -8.19 9.10
CA ARG A 227 -9.15 -9.27 9.89
C ARG A 227 -10.36 -9.84 9.15
N ARG A 228 -10.52 -11.17 9.12
CA ARG A 228 -11.67 -11.81 8.49
C ARG A 228 -13.00 -11.45 9.18
N SER A 229 -13.00 -11.32 10.52
CA SER A 229 -14.16 -10.87 11.28
C SER A 229 -14.61 -9.48 10.83
N TRP A 230 -13.69 -8.52 10.80
CA TRP A 230 -13.96 -7.17 10.36
C TRP A 230 -14.44 -7.11 8.90
N ALA A 231 -13.80 -7.86 8.01
CA ALA A 231 -14.15 -7.88 6.59
C ALA A 231 -15.57 -8.41 6.34
N ARG A 232 -16.04 -9.40 7.12
CA ARG A 232 -17.44 -9.88 7.05
C ARG A 232 -18.44 -8.83 7.49
N GLU A 233 -18.14 -8.08 8.53
CA GLU A 233 -19.01 -7.01 9.06
C GLU A 233 -19.03 -5.78 8.15
N HIS A 234 -17.96 -5.55 7.38
CA HIS A 234 -17.76 -4.38 6.52
C HIS A 234 -17.59 -4.76 5.04
N ASP A 235 -18.29 -5.81 4.60
CA ASP A 235 -18.14 -6.41 3.26
C ASP A 235 -18.24 -5.38 2.13
N ALA A 236 -19.30 -4.57 2.12
CA ALA A 236 -19.51 -3.56 1.09
C ALA A 236 -18.41 -2.48 1.08
N ALA A 237 -17.92 -2.09 2.27
CA ALA A 237 -16.87 -1.09 2.40
C ALA A 237 -15.52 -1.63 1.91
N LEU A 238 -15.18 -2.91 2.20
CA LEU A 238 -13.96 -3.54 1.69
C LEU A 238 -14.01 -3.71 0.16
N VAL A 239 -15.14 -4.14 -0.39
CA VAL A 239 -15.32 -4.24 -1.85
C VAL A 239 -15.23 -2.85 -2.50
N GLY A 240 -15.85 -1.82 -1.91
CA GLY A 240 -15.75 -0.43 -2.37
C GLY A 240 -14.31 0.08 -2.33
N PHE A 241 -13.57 -0.20 -1.25
CA PHE A 241 -12.15 0.12 -1.15
C PHE A 241 -11.33 -0.51 -2.27
N ILE A 242 -11.53 -1.81 -2.56
CA ILE A 242 -10.81 -2.52 -3.62
C ILE A 242 -11.11 -1.91 -5.00
N ARG A 243 -12.38 -1.54 -5.28
CA ARG A 243 -12.77 -0.87 -6.53
C ARG A 243 -12.09 0.49 -6.68
N ALA A 244 -12.06 1.29 -5.62
CA ALA A 244 -11.40 2.59 -5.62
C ALA A 244 -9.89 2.44 -5.86
N TYR A 245 -9.26 1.48 -5.18
CA TYR A 245 -7.83 1.18 -5.34
C TYR A 245 -7.52 0.70 -6.76
N ARG A 246 -8.40 -0.14 -7.35
CA ARG A 246 -8.28 -0.58 -8.75
C ARG A 246 -8.41 0.58 -9.73
N ALA A 247 -9.40 1.44 -9.56
CA ALA A 247 -9.59 2.62 -10.41
C ALA A 247 -8.37 3.55 -10.35
N ALA A 248 -7.81 3.74 -9.15
CA ALA A 248 -6.58 4.50 -8.98
C ALA A 248 -5.40 3.83 -9.68
N THR A 249 -5.27 2.51 -9.58
CA THR A 249 -4.19 1.77 -10.25
C THR A 249 -4.32 1.88 -11.77
N ASP A 250 -5.52 1.72 -12.34
CA ASP A 250 -5.76 1.90 -13.78
C ASP A 250 -5.43 3.32 -14.23
N TRP A 251 -5.80 4.34 -13.42
CA TRP A 251 -5.49 5.74 -13.67
C TRP A 251 -3.98 6.02 -13.66
N LEU A 252 -3.22 5.38 -12.77
CA LEU A 252 -1.76 5.50 -12.69
C LEU A 252 -1.07 4.95 -13.95
N TYR A 253 -1.59 3.86 -14.52
CA TYR A 253 -1.05 3.24 -15.73
C TYR A 253 -1.43 3.98 -17.01
N ASP A 254 -2.36 4.94 -16.97
CA ASP A 254 -2.64 5.82 -18.08
C ASP A 254 -1.52 6.87 -18.20
N ARG A 255 -0.74 6.79 -19.29
CA ARG A 255 0.38 7.70 -19.53
C ARG A 255 -0.01 9.17 -19.65
N ALA A 256 -1.27 9.48 -19.95
CA ALA A 256 -1.78 10.84 -19.94
C ALA A 256 -1.70 11.49 -18.55
N ASN A 257 -1.69 10.69 -17.48
CA ASN A 257 -1.62 11.16 -16.10
C ASN A 257 -0.18 11.27 -15.55
N ARG A 258 0.83 10.93 -16.34
CA ARG A 258 2.24 10.82 -15.92
C ARG A 258 2.72 12.02 -15.10
N GLU A 259 2.54 13.23 -15.59
CA GLU A 259 3.01 14.43 -14.89
C GLU A 259 2.36 14.61 -13.51
N ILE A 260 1.08 14.27 -13.40
CA ILE A 260 0.35 14.33 -12.13
C ILE A 260 0.86 13.24 -11.20
N VAL A 261 1.15 12.04 -11.70
CA VAL A 261 1.71 10.92 -10.92
C VAL A 261 3.11 11.27 -10.39
N GLU A 262 3.97 11.84 -11.22
CA GLU A 262 5.29 12.33 -10.81
C GLU A 262 5.16 13.42 -9.72
N ALA A 263 4.20 14.34 -9.84
CA ALA A 263 3.92 15.35 -8.84
C ALA A 263 3.38 14.74 -7.51
N ILE A 264 2.62 13.65 -7.57
CA ILE A 264 2.19 12.91 -6.36
C ILE A 264 3.41 12.33 -5.63
N LEU A 265 4.38 11.76 -6.35
CA LEU A 265 5.62 11.26 -5.75
C LEU A 265 6.44 12.37 -5.09
N VAL A 266 6.59 13.52 -5.76
CA VAL A 266 7.29 14.69 -5.20
C VAL A 266 6.61 15.20 -3.93
N ALA A 267 5.28 15.21 -3.90
CA ALA A 267 4.53 15.72 -2.74
C ALA A 267 4.56 14.79 -1.52
N ASN A 268 4.69 13.46 -1.73
CA ASN A 268 4.51 12.48 -0.67
C ASN A 268 5.81 11.79 -0.23
N VAL A 269 6.87 11.82 -1.03
CA VAL A 269 8.15 11.19 -0.67
C VAL A 269 9.18 12.27 -0.35
N ARG A 270 9.68 12.22 0.88
CA ARG A 270 10.70 13.17 1.34
C ARG A 270 11.96 13.09 0.47
N ASP A 271 12.60 14.22 0.21
CA ASP A 271 13.82 14.37 -0.62
C ASP A 271 13.62 13.98 -2.11
N MET A 272 12.38 13.76 -2.57
CA MET A 272 12.07 13.47 -3.95
C MET A 272 12.24 14.70 -4.83
N THR A 273 13.07 14.56 -5.86
CA THR A 273 13.20 15.58 -6.93
C THR A 273 12.36 15.19 -8.15
N PRO A 274 12.00 16.14 -9.04
CA PRO A 274 11.31 15.80 -10.29
C PRO A 274 12.05 14.76 -11.14
N ALA A 275 13.39 14.80 -11.18
CA ALA A 275 14.19 13.82 -11.92
C ALA A 275 14.10 12.41 -11.32
N LEU A 276 14.12 12.29 -9.99
CA LEU A 276 13.95 11.01 -9.29
C LEU A 276 12.51 10.51 -9.34
N ALA A 277 11.52 11.42 -9.36
CA ALA A 277 10.12 11.05 -9.54
C ALA A 277 9.88 10.38 -10.90
N LYS A 278 10.51 10.88 -11.98
CA LYS A 278 10.47 10.24 -13.32
C LYS A 278 11.04 8.82 -13.29
N GLN A 279 12.19 8.62 -12.64
CA GLN A 279 12.79 7.30 -12.52
C GLN A 279 11.92 6.36 -11.67
N SER A 280 11.37 6.87 -10.57
CA SER A 280 10.48 6.12 -9.69
C SER A 280 9.19 5.71 -10.39
N TYR A 281 8.62 6.60 -11.22
CA TYR A 281 7.46 6.31 -12.05
C TYR A 281 7.70 5.09 -12.94
N GLU A 282 8.82 5.06 -13.67
CA GLU A 282 9.15 3.94 -14.57
C GLU A 282 9.31 2.61 -13.82
N LEU A 283 9.88 2.62 -12.62
CA LEU A 283 10.06 1.40 -11.81
C LEU A 283 8.75 0.95 -11.15
N LEU A 284 8.00 1.89 -10.55
CA LEU A 284 6.76 1.56 -9.85
C LEU A 284 5.66 1.07 -10.80
N LEU A 285 5.63 1.58 -12.04
CA LEU A 285 4.63 1.23 -13.04
C LEU A 285 5.21 0.37 -14.19
N ALA A 286 6.32 -0.34 -13.93
CA ALA A 286 6.86 -1.31 -14.87
C ALA A 286 5.88 -2.49 -15.06
N ASP A 287 5.77 -3.01 -16.28
CA ASP A 287 4.90 -4.15 -16.61
C ASP A 287 5.29 -5.43 -15.86
N LYS A 288 6.57 -5.57 -15.51
CA LYS A 288 7.10 -6.67 -14.71
C LYS A 288 7.72 -6.15 -13.44
N GLY A 289 7.29 -6.69 -12.31
CA GLY A 289 7.80 -6.32 -10.99
C GLY A 289 7.32 -4.97 -10.47
N GLY A 290 6.48 -4.24 -11.20
CA GLY A 290 5.83 -3.02 -10.79
C GLY A 290 4.65 -3.25 -9.83
N LEU A 291 3.82 -2.23 -9.64
CA LEU A 291 2.55 -2.33 -8.92
C LEU A 291 1.61 -3.30 -9.65
N ALA A 292 0.95 -4.17 -8.90
CA ALA A 292 0.04 -5.18 -9.47
C ALA A 292 -1.17 -4.49 -10.12
N ARG A 293 -1.20 -4.46 -11.46
CA ARG A 293 -2.24 -3.74 -12.19
C ARG A 293 -3.62 -4.33 -12.01
N ASP A 294 -3.73 -5.65 -11.91
CA ASP A 294 -4.98 -6.38 -11.72
C ASP A 294 -5.29 -6.63 -10.23
N LEU A 295 -4.42 -6.20 -9.33
CA LEU A 295 -4.47 -6.43 -7.88
C LEU A 295 -4.47 -7.91 -7.49
N ALA A 296 -4.14 -8.81 -8.40
CA ALA A 296 -4.01 -10.23 -8.09
C ALA A 296 -2.70 -10.50 -7.35
N PRO A 297 -2.68 -11.32 -6.30
CA PRO A 297 -1.43 -11.77 -5.70
C PRO A 297 -0.63 -12.65 -6.67
N ASP A 298 0.69 -12.47 -6.69
CA ASP A 298 1.59 -13.32 -7.46
C ASP A 298 1.83 -14.64 -6.72
N LEU A 299 1.18 -15.72 -7.17
CA LEU A 299 1.30 -17.05 -6.57
C LEU A 299 2.73 -17.59 -6.57
N THR A 300 3.53 -17.27 -7.59
CA THR A 300 4.94 -17.66 -7.65
C THR A 300 5.75 -16.90 -6.60
N GLY A 301 5.52 -15.60 -6.51
CA GLY A 301 6.11 -14.74 -5.49
C GLY A 301 5.72 -15.15 -4.06
N MET A 302 4.46 -15.55 -3.86
CA MET A 302 3.99 -16.06 -2.56
C MET A 302 4.70 -17.38 -2.17
N ARG A 303 4.92 -18.30 -3.11
CA ARG A 303 5.71 -19.52 -2.85
C ARG A 303 7.14 -19.19 -2.46
N THR A 304 7.75 -18.17 -3.06
CA THR A 304 9.07 -17.68 -2.65
C THR A 304 9.07 -17.20 -1.20
N VAL A 305 8.05 -16.45 -0.78
CA VAL A 305 7.88 -16.02 0.61
C VAL A 305 7.78 -17.23 1.54
N LEU A 306 6.95 -18.24 1.21
CA LEU A 306 6.80 -19.45 2.01
C LEU A 306 8.10 -20.25 2.10
N ARG A 307 8.86 -20.36 1.00
CA ARG A 307 10.18 -21.01 0.97
C ARG A 307 11.15 -20.32 1.92
N LEU A 308 11.25 -19.01 1.86
CA LEU A 308 12.14 -18.24 2.76
C LEU A 308 11.71 -18.35 4.22
N ARG A 309 10.40 -18.33 4.49
CA ARG A 309 9.88 -18.54 5.85
C ARG A 309 10.14 -19.94 6.36
N SER A 310 10.01 -20.96 5.52
CA SER A 310 10.35 -22.34 5.89
C SER A 310 11.84 -22.49 6.22
N LYS A 311 12.71 -21.73 5.51
CA LYS A 311 14.16 -21.76 5.71
C LYS A 311 14.62 -21.02 6.97
N PHE A 312 14.05 -19.84 7.24
CA PHE A 312 14.57 -18.90 8.24
C PHE A 312 13.62 -18.65 9.42
N GLY A 313 12.36 -19.05 9.31
CA GLY A 313 11.34 -18.78 10.33
C GLY A 313 11.51 -19.65 11.59
N ALA A 314 11.13 -19.10 12.73
CA ALA A 314 11.11 -19.81 14.01
C ALA A 314 9.73 -19.60 14.68
N PRO A 315 9.07 -20.68 15.16
CA PRO A 315 9.50 -22.09 15.11
C PRO A 315 9.61 -22.62 13.67
N ALA A 316 10.48 -23.62 13.44
CA ALA A 316 10.68 -24.22 12.13
C ALA A 316 9.41 -24.89 11.62
N LYS A 317 9.00 -24.56 10.40
CA LYS A 317 7.80 -25.10 9.72
C LYS A 317 8.07 -25.28 8.23
N THR A 318 7.42 -26.26 7.62
CA THR A 318 7.38 -26.41 6.16
C THR A 318 6.08 -25.82 5.64
N LEU A 319 6.17 -24.70 4.92
CA LEU A 319 5.04 -23.94 4.41
C LEU A 319 4.96 -24.12 2.89
N THR A 320 3.84 -24.64 2.38
CA THR A 320 3.72 -25.03 0.96
C THR A 320 2.49 -24.42 0.28
N ASP A 321 1.41 -24.14 1.02
CA ASP A 321 0.15 -23.64 0.46
C ASP A 321 -0.01 -22.13 0.67
N PRO A 322 0.21 -21.29 -0.36
CA PRO A 322 0.01 -19.85 -0.25
C PRO A 322 -1.47 -19.46 -0.12
N MET A 323 -2.41 -20.30 -0.59
CA MET A 323 -3.84 -19.98 -0.55
C MET A 323 -4.42 -20.01 0.86
N LYS A 324 -3.75 -20.67 1.81
CA LYS A 324 -4.11 -20.65 3.24
C LYS A 324 -4.24 -19.22 3.80
N TYR A 325 -3.48 -18.27 3.27
CA TYR A 325 -3.32 -16.91 3.81
C TYR A 325 -4.11 -15.85 3.07
N VAL A 326 -4.89 -16.24 2.05
CA VAL A 326 -5.64 -15.30 1.19
C VAL A 326 -7.13 -15.62 1.19
N ASP A 327 -7.91 -14.61 0.84
CA ASP A 327 -9.32 -14.75 0.46
C ASP A 327 -9.57 -13.78 -0.70
N LEU A 328 -9.66 -14.31 -1.91
CA LEU A 328 -9.84 -13.52 -3.13
C LEU A 328 -11.31 -13.24 -3.45
N GLY A 329 -12.26 -13.74 -2.68
CA GLY A 329 -13.69 -13.51 -2.92
C GLY A 329 -14.07 -12.02 -2.90
N TYR A 330 -13.40 -11.20 -2.09
CA TYR A 330 -13.57 -9.73 -2.10
C TYR A 330 -13.02 -9.09 -3.37
N HIS A 331 -11.84 -9.52 -3.81
CA HIS A 331 -11.23 -9.08 -5.07
C HIS A 331 -12.11 -9.44 -6.27
N GLU A 332 -12.55 -10.68 -6.38
CA GLU A 332 -13.40 -11.17 -7.47
C GLU A 332 -14.68 -10.36 -7.59
N ARG A 333 -15.39 -10.10 -6.47
CA ARG A 333 -16.61 -9.28 -6.46
C ARG A 333 -16.33 -7.82 -6.83
N ALA A 334 -15.18 -7.29 -6.44
CA ALA A 334 -14.79 -5.94 -6.82
C ALA A 334 -14.56 -5.83 -8.33
N MET A 335 -13.90 -6.83 -8.94
CA MET A 335 -13.60 -6.86 -10.37
C MET A 335 -14.83 -7.15 -11.24
N ALA A 336 -15.74 -8.03 -10.80
CA ALA A 336 -16.96 -8.40 -11.55
C ALA A 336 -17.87 -7.18 -11.83
N ALA A 337 -18.00 -6.23 -10.92
CA ALA A 337 -18.83 -5.05 -11.09
C ALA A 337 -18.29 -4.03 -12.10
N GLY A 338 -16.95 -4.00 -12.31
CA GLY A 338 -16.31 -3.13 -13.33
C GLY A 338 -16.59 -3.55 -14.77
N ALA A 339 -17.00 -4.80 -14.98
CA ALA A 339 -17.33 -5.35 -16.30
C ALA A 339 -18.74 -4.91 -16.78
N LEU A 340 -19.65 -4.55 -15.88
CA LEU A 340 -21.02 -4.13 -16.21
C LEU A 340 -21.13 -2.64 -16.59
N GLY A 341 -20.13 -1.81 -16.28
CA GLY A 341 -20.12 -0.37 -16.58
C GLY A 341 -19.51 0.05 -17.92
N LYS A 342 -19.07 -0.91 -18.74
CA LYS A 342 -18.47 -0.67 -20.07
C LYS A 342 -19.39 -1.13 -21.24
N ARG A 343 -20.70 -1.16 -21.04
CA ARG A 343 -21.67 -1.41 -22.11
C ARG A 343 -22.39 -0.13 -22.50
#